data_81c736885324d80ca4936fa008c9b240
#
_entry.id   81c736885324d80ca4936fa008c9b240
#
_cell.length_a   1.000
_cell.length_b   1.000
_cell.length_c   1.000
_cell.angle_alpha   90.00
_cell.angle_beta   90.00
_cell.angle_gamma   90.00
#
_symmetry.space_group_name_H-M   'P 1'
#
loop_
_entity.id
_entity.type
_entity.pdbx_description
1 polymer ?
#
loop_
_entity_poly.entity_id
_entity_poly.type
_entity_poly.pdbx_seq_one_letter_code
_entity_poly.pdbx_strand_id
1 'polypeptide(L)'
;MKIESFELERIQSIYENSVDVNLTESGIEPMSLKELMSESELEELVNIPMGYGYTQGSPELREKISSLYKGFDYKNILVTSGSSEAIFLTALLMLSEGDELIMMTPNYLSINGIAKSIGAEVSFIALEEDLGWSLDLDKLRNLVSKKTKLISLCNPNNPTGSIMQTPDMEEVVRIADSVGAYIH
;
A
#
# COMPACT_ATOMS: atom_id res chain seq x y z
N MET A 1 9.28 -3.92 -20.15
CA MET A 1 9.19 -3.29 -18.82
C MET A 1 10.43 -3.69 -18.01
N LYS A 2 11.18 -2.74 -17.46
CA LYS A 2 12.31 -2.99 -16.56
C LYS A 2 12.05 -2.18 -15.30
N ILE A 3 11.82 -2.87 -14.18
CA ILE A 3 11.55 -2.23 -12.88
C ILE A 3 12.89 -1.93 -12.20
N GLU A 4 13.06 -0.69 -11.71
CA GLU A 4 14.22 -0.32 -10.90
C GLU A 4 14.21 -1.10 -9.58
N SER A 5 15.41 -1.47 -9.11
CA SER A 5 15.57 -2.15 -7.82
C SER A 5 15.07 -1.24 -6.69
N PHE A 6 14.26 -1.80 -5.80
CA PHE A 6 13.90 -1.13 -4.55
C PHE A 6 14.99 -1.46 -3.52
N GLU A 7 15.97 -0.58 -3.40
CA GLU A 7 17.21 -0.85 -2.66
C GLU A 7 16.98 -1.15 -1.17
N LEU A 8 15.99 -0.54 -0.54
CA LEU A 8 15.64 -0.84 0.86
C LEU A 8 15.27 -2.31 1.03
N GLU A 9 14.30 -2.79 0.26
CA GLU A 9 13.84 -4.19 0.29
C GLU A 9 14.95 -5.15 -0.09
N ARG A 10 15.78 -4.78 -1.06
CA ARG A 10 16.92 -5.59 -1.46
C ARG A 10 17.92 -5.79 -0.31
N ILE A 11 18.24 -4.72 0.43
CA ILE A 11 19.14 -4.80 1.58
C ILE A 11 18.51 -5.61 2.71
N GLN A 12 17.24 -5.35 3.03
CA GLN A 12 16.51 -6.11 4.04
C GLN A 12 16.50 -7.60 3.71
N SER A 13 16.10 -7.99 2.51
CA SER A 13 16.04 -9.40 2.08
C SER A 13 17.39 -10.12 2.13
N ILE A 14 18.51 -9.41 2.01
CA ILE A 14 19.85 -10.01 2.13
C ILE A 14 20.23 -10.28 3.59
N TYR A 15 19.87 -9.37 4.49
CA TYR A 15 20.42 -9.35 5.85
C TYR A 15 19.42 -9.72 6.94
N GLU A 16 18.12 -9.59 6.74
CA GLU A 16 17.06 -9.75 7.75
C GLU A 16 17.14 -11.08 8.52
N ASN A 17 17.54 -12.17 7.83
CA ASN A 17 17.66 -13.50 8.42
C ASN A 17 19.09 -13.88 8.82
N SER A 18 20.05 -12.96 8.72
CA SER A 18 21.48 -13.23 8.97
C SER A 18 22.10 -12.37 10.08
N VAL A 19 21.34 -11.45 10.65
CA VAL A 19 21.79 -10.57 11.74
C VAL A 19 21.19 -11.00 13.08
N ASP A 20 21.93 -10.81 14.15
CA ASP A 20 21.44 -11.12 15.50
C ASP A 20 20.38 -10.12 15.98
N VAL A 21 20.47 -8.88 15.55
CA VAL A 21 19.54 -7.81 15.89
C VAL A 21 19.18 -7.04 14.62
N ASN A 22 17.92 -7.13 14.21
CA ASN A 22 17.39 -6.38 13.07
C ASN A 22 16.71 -5.08 13.54
N LEU A 23 17.32 -3.92 13.24
CA LEU A 23 16.78 -2.60 13.57
C LEU A 23 16.05 -1.95 12.39
N THR A 24 15.93 -2.64 11.26
CA THR A 24 15.29 -2.11 10.05
C THR A 24 13.87 -2.61 9.86
N GLU A 25 13.47 -3.65 10.62
CA GLU A 25 12.13 -4.22 10.57
C GLU A 25 11.18 -3.38 11.44
N SER A 26 10.06 -2.98 10.87
CA SER A 26 8.97 -2.24 11.56
C SER A 26 7.72 -3.10 11.76
N GLY A 27 7.76 -4.37 11.40
CA GLY A 27 6.69 -5.33 11.62
C GLY A 27 6.53 -5.72 13.08
N ILE A 28 5.44 -6.43 13.36
CA ILE A 28 5.22 -7.07 14.66
C ILE A 28 5.99 -8.38 14.73
N GLU A 29 6.29 -8.84 15.94
CA GLU A 29 6.88 -10.16 16.16
C GLU A 29 6.02 -11.25 15.51
N PRO A 30 6.63 -12.17 14.74
CA PRO A 30 5.90 -13.24 14.09
C PRO A 30 5.28 -14.20 15.10
N MET A 31 4.02 -14.54 14.93
CA MET A 31 3.31 -15.53 15.72
C MET A 31 3.37 -16.90 15.04
N SER A 32 3.49 -17.95 15.83
CA SER A 32 3.26 -19.31 15.34
C SER A 32 1.76 -19.57 15.14
N LEU A 33 1.42 -20.54 14.30
CA LEU A 33 0.01 -20.96 14.14
C LEU A 33 -0.59 -21.43 15.46
N LYS A 34 0.22 -22.02 16.34
CA LYS A 34 -0.22 -22.51 17.67
C LYS A 34 -0.57 -21.38 18.64
N GLU A 35 0.05 -20.19 18.48
CA GLU A 35 -0.29 -18.99 19.26
C GLU A 35 -1.53 -18.29 18.71
N LEU A 36 -1.76 -18.41 17.41
CA LEU A 36 -2.85 -17.74 16.70
C LEU A 36 -4.17 -18.52 16.76
N MET A 37 -4.11 -19.86 16.79
CA MET A 37 -5.24 -20.76 16.57
C MET A 37 -5.44 -21.70 17.75
N SER A 38 -6.70 -22.06 18.01
CA SER A 38 -7.06 -23.16 18.93
C SER A 38 -6.68 -24.52 18.33
N GLU A 39 -6.63 -25.57 19.17
CA GLU A 39 -6.33 -26.93 18.71
C GLU A 39 -7.35 -27.42 17.66
N SER A 40 -8.63 -27.09 17.82
CA SER A 40 -9.67 -27.46 16.84
C SER A 40 -9.48 -26.77 15.48
N GLU A 41 -9.11 -25.48 15.49
CA GLU A 41 -8.84 -24.74 14.26
C GLU A 41 -7.58 -25.26 13.55
N LEU A 42 -6.56 -25.66 14.31
CA LEU A 42 -5.38 -26.31 13.74
C LEU A 42 -5.72 -27.66 13.10
N GLU A 43 -6.59 -28.45 13.74
CA GLU A 43 -7.05 -29.71 13.16
C GLU A 43 -7.86 -29.49 11.90
N GLU A 44 -8.72 -28.48 11.85
CA GLU A 44 -9.43 -28.09 10.64
C GLU A 44 -8.46 -27.65 9.54
N LEU A 45 -7.47 -26.82 9.87
CA LEU A 45 -6.48 -26.32 8.92
C LEU A 45 -5.70 -27.46 8.23
N VAL A 46 -5.23 -28.45 8.99
CA VAL A 46 -4.46 -29.56 8.42
C VAL A 46 -5.30 -30.51 7.55
N ASN A 47 -6.61 -30.45 7.66
CA ASN A 47 -7.56 -31.24 6.86
C ASN A 47 -8.10 -30.49 5.62
N ILE A 48 -7.68 -29.22 5.41
CA ILE A 48 -8.08 -28.48 4.21
C ILE A 48 -7.47 -29.14 2.95
N PRO A 49 -8.29 -29.51 1.95
CA PRO A 49 -7.77 -30.06 0.71
C PRO A 49 -6.86 -29.06 -0.02
N MET A 50 -5.69 -29.54 -0.46
CA MET A 50 -4.73 -28.76 -1.25
C MET A 50 -5.18 -28.68 -2.72
N GLY A 51 -6.22 -27.88 -2.99
CA GLY A 51 -6.78 -27.68 -4.31
C GLY A 51 -6.71 -26.23 -4.78
N TYR A 52 -7.29 -25.94 -5.92
CA TYR A 52 -7.47 -24.56 -6.38
C TYR A 52 -8.46 -23.82 -5.49
N GLY A 53 -8.05 -22.65 -5.00
CA GLY A 53 -8.92 -21.74 -4.27
C GLY A 53 -9.71 -20.81 -5.19
N TYR A 54 -10.34 -19.83 -4.59
CA TYR A 54 -11.06 -18.78 -5.31
C TYR A 54 -10.09 -17.75 -5.88
N THR A 55 -10.25 -17.38 -7.14
CA THR A 55 -9.39 -16.38 -7.81
C THR A 55 -9.38 -15.02 -7.11
N GLN A 56 -10.49 -14.64 -6.47
CA GLN A 56 -10.63 -13.36 -5.78
C GLN A 56 -10.46 -13.46 -4.26
N GLY A 57 -10.14 -14.63 -3.74
CA GLY A 57 -10.19 -14.96 -2.32
C GLY A 57 -11.53 -15.58 -1.91
N SER A 58 -11.52 -16.36 -0.82
CA SER A 58 -12.74 -17.05 -0.38
C SER A 58 -13.84 -16.04 -0.02
N PRO A 59 -15.11 -16.39 -0.26
CA PRO A 59 -16.25 -15.53 0.11
C PRO A 59 -16.21 -15.12 1.59
N GLU A 60 -15.93 -16.07 2.48
CA GLU A 60 -15.90 -15.85 3.93
C GLU A 60 -14.81 -14.82 4.32
N LEU A 61 -13.61 -14.92 3.73
CA LEU A 61 -12.54 -13.96 3.98
C LEU A 61 -12.92 -12.57 3.45
N ARG A 62 -13.48 -12.52 2.25
CA ARG A 62 -13.90 -11.27 1.60
C ARG A 62 -15.05 -10.59 2.38
N GLU A 63 -15.99 -11.37 2.94
CA GLU A 63 -17.04 -10.86 3.82
C GLU A 63 -16.46 -10.28 5.11
N LYS A 64 -15.51 -10.98 5.75
CA LYS A 64 -14.82 -10.46 6.95
C LYS A 64 -14.07 -9.17 6.65
N ILE A 65 -13.34 -9.10 5.52
CA ILE A 65 -12.63 -7.88 5.13
C ILE A 65 -13.61 -6.74 4.85
N SER A 66 -14.68 -6.99 4.09
CA SER A 66 -15.66 -5.93 3.76
C SER A 66 -16.34 -5.34 4.99
N SER A 67 -16.50 -6.11 6.07
CA SER A 67 -17.08 -5.63 7.33
C SER A 67 -16.22 -4.55 8.03
N LEU A 68 -14.95 -4.42 7.67
CA LEU A 68 -14.07 -3.37 8.17
C LEU A 68 -14.29 -2.02 7.46
N TYR A 69 -15.02 -2.01 6.34
CA TYR A 69 -15.18 -0.83 5.49
C TYR A 69 -16.66 -0.48 5.34
N LYS A 70 -17.02 0.73 5.73
CA LYS A 70 -18.41 1.21 5.62
C LYS A 70 -18.81 1.42 4.15
N GLY A 71 -19.91 0.82 3.73
CA GLY A 71 -20.45 0.99 2.38
C GLY A 71 -19.90 0.02 1.32
N PHE A 72 -19.08 -0.95 1.74
CA PHE A 72 -18.55 -1.99 0.86
C PHE A 72 -19.15 -3.36 1.19
N ASP A 73 -19.29 -4.21 0.18
CA ASP A 73 -19.63 -5.62 0.32
C ASP A 73 -18.47 -6.50 -0.19
N TYR A 74 -18.60 -7.82 -0.02
CA TYR A 74 -17.55 -8.75 -0.41
C TYR A 74 -17.19 -8.71 -1.92
N LYS A 75 -18.10 -8.21 -2.78
CA LYS A 75 -17.84 -8.08 -4.23
C LYS A 75 -16.84 -6.98 -4.55
N ASN A 76 -16.68 -6.02 -3.63
CA ASN A 76 -15.71 -4.95 -3.74
C ASN A 76 -14.30 -5.36 -3.27
N ILE A 77 -14.14 -6.59 -2.76
CA ILE A 77 -12.89 -7.07 -2.19
C ILE A 77 -12.21 -8.04 -3.14
N LEU A 78 -10.95 -7.78 -3.42
CA LEU A 78 -10.01 -8.69 -4.07
C LEU A 78 -8.86 -9.00 -3.09
N VAL A 79 -8.66 -10.26 -2.80
CA VAL A 79 -7.55 -10.72 -1.94
C VAL A 79 -6.33 -11.02 -2.81
N THR A 80 -5.18 -10.52 -2.38
CA THR A 80 -3.89 -10.67 -3.08
C THR A 80 -2.86 -11.37 -2.18
N SER A 81 -1.76 -11.84 -2.76
CA SER A 81 -0.61 -12.37 -2.03
C SER A 81 0.22 -11.24 -1.44
N GLY A 82 -0.31 -10.61 -0.39
CA GLY A 82 0.26 -9.44 0.25
C GLY A 82 -0.05 -8.12 -0.46
N SER A 83 0.31 -7.02 0.20
CA SER A 83 0.10 -5.66 -0.30
C SER A 83 0.92 -5.35 -1.55
N SER A 84 2.09 -5.97 -1.71
CA SER A 84 2.95 -5.74 -2.89
C SER A 84 2.28 -6.14 -4.20
N GLU A 85 1.51 -7.25 -4.22
CA GLU A 85 0.73 -7.63 -5.39
C GLU A 85 -0.40 -6.63 -5.64
N ALA A 86 -1.09 -6.17 -4.59
CA ALA A 86 -2.14 -5.15 -4.72
C ALA A 86 -1.59 -3.84 -5.30
N ILE A 87 -0.44 -3.38 -4.81
CA ILE A 87 0.26 -2.18 -5.32
C ILE A 87 0.63 -2.36 -6.80
N PHE A 88 1.19 -3.52 -7.16
CA PHE A 88 1.58 -3.83 -8.53
C PHE A 88 0.37 -3.81 -9.48
N LEU A 89 -0.72 -4.49 -9.10
CA LEU A 89 -1.95 -4.53 -9.88
C LEU A 89 -2.59 -3.15 -10.01
N THR A 90 -2.62 -2.36 -8.92
CA THR A 90 -3.14 -1.00 -8.94
C THR A 90 -2.35 -0.14 -9.92
N ALA A 91 -1.02 -0.15 -9.86
CA ALA A 91 -0.20 0.62 -10.79
C ALA A 91 -0.43 0.21 -12.25
N LEU A 92 -0.47 -1.10 -12.54
CA LEU A 92 -0.69 -1.60 -13.91
C LEU A 92 -2.07 -1.26 -14.48
N LEU A 93 -3.09 -1.22 -13.62
CA LEU A 93 -4.46 -0.93 -14.06
C LEU A 93 -4.74 0.56 -14.20
N MET A 94 -4.09 1.39 -13.38
CA MET A 94 -4.41 2.80 -13.25
C MET A 94 -3.47 3.73 -14.01
N LEU A 95 -2.25 3.26 -14.34
CA LEU A 95 -1.22 4.09 -14.98
C LEU A 95 -0.92 3.61 -16.40
N SER A 96 -0.69 4.60 -17.27
CA SER A 96 -0.18 4.43 -18.64
C SER A 96 1.02 5.35 -18.86
N GLU A 97 1.73 5.18 -19.97
CA GLU A 97 2.81 6.08 -20.38
C GLU A 97 2.32 7.53 -20.47
N GLY A 98 3.02 8.45 -19.79
CA GLY A 98 2.70 9.87 -19.75
C GLY A 98 1.64 10.27 -18.72
N ASP A 99 1.05 9.33 -17.97
CA ASP A 99 0.26 9.65 -16.78
C ASP A 99 1.16 10.09 -15.62
N GLU A 100 0.61 10.80 -14.65
CA GLU A 100 1.33 11.28 -13.48
C GLU A 100 0.92 10.52 -12.21
N LEU A 101 1.93 10.11 -11.45
CA LEU A 101 1.82 9.64 -10.06
C LEU A 101 2.43 10.68 -9.13
N ILE A 102 1.69 11.14 -8.13
CA ILE A 102 2.22 11.97 -7.04
C ILE A 102 2.42 11.10 -5.81
N MET A 103 3.60 11.18 -5.19
CA MET A 103 3.93 10.43 -3.97
C MET A 103 4.42 11.36 -2.88
N MET A 104 3.97 11.16 -1.65
CA MET A 104 4.60 11.80 -0.49
C MET A 104 5.90 11.08 -0.11
N THR A 105 6.86 11.82 0.43
CA THR A 105 8.15 11.30 0.93
C THR A 105 8.51 11.96 2.27
N PRO A 106 9.17 11.23 3.21
CA PRO A 106 9.56 9.81 3.10
C PRO A 106 8.35 8.87 3.06
N ASN A 107 8.49 7.73 2.37
CA ASN A 107 7.44 6.73 2.20
C ASN A 107 8.04 5.38 1.78
N TYR A 108 7.22 4.33 1.83
CA TYR A 108 7.51 3.05 1.21
C TYR A 108 7.38 3.16 -0.32
N LEU A 109 8.50 3.09 -1.03
CA LEU A 109 8.61 3.52 -2.43
C LEU A 109 8.32 2.41 -3.47
N SER A 110 7.66 1.32 -3.10
CA SER A 110 7.44 0.18 -4.00
C SER A 110 6.74 0.55 -5.31
N ILE A 111 5.72 1.42 -5.26
CA ILE A 111 4.98 1.84 -6.45
C ILE A 111 5.81 2.72 -7.40
N ASN A 112 6.84 3.43 -6.91
CA ASN A 112 7.68 4.32 -7.72
C ASN A 112 8.36 3.58 -8.88
N GLY A 113 9.04 2.46 -8.57
CA GLY A 113 9.73 1.67 -9.59
C GLY A 113 8.79 1.09 -10.63
N ILE A 114 7.58 0.68 -10.20
CA ILE A 114 6.54 0.14 -11.07
C ILE A 114 6.02 1.25 -12.01
N ALA A 115 5.65 2.41 -11.47
CA ALA A 115 5.14 3.54 -12.24
C ALA A 115 6.14 4.01 -13.31
N LYS A 116 7.40 4.18 -12.94
CA LYS A 116 8.47 4.52 -13.90
C LYS A 116 8.64 3.46 -14.99
N SER A 117 8.51 2.18 -14.65
CA SER A 117 8.63 1.09 -15.62
C SER A 117 7.49 1.03 -16.63
N ILE A 118 6.34 1.60 -16.29
CA ILE A 118 5.18 1.78 -17.17
C ILE A 118 5.38 3.01 -18.08
N GLY A 119 6.26 3.94 -17.72
CA GLY A 119 6.47 5.21 -18.41
C GLY A 119 5.64 6.36 -17.82
N ALA A 120 5.11 6.19 -16.61
CA ALA A 120 4.46 7.27 -15.89
C ALA A 120 5.49 8.24 -15.30
N GLU A 121 5.13 9.52 -15.23
CA GLU A 121 5.91 10.56 -14.57
C GLU A 121 5.63 10.52 -13.07
N VAL A 122 6.70 10.50 -12.25
CA VAL A 122 6.56 10.44 -10.79
C VAL A 122 7.04 11.74 -10.18
N SER A 123 6.15 12.42 -9.49
CA SER A 123 6.43 13.64 -8.74
C SER A 123 6.38 13.36 -7.24
N PHE A 124 7.29 13.98 -6.49
CA PHE A 124 7.36 13.81 -5.04
C PHE A 124 6.94 15.08 -4.31
N ILE A 125 6.22 14.89 -3.20
CA ILE A 125 5.91 15.94 -2.23
C ILE A 125 6.51 15.55 -0.90
N ALA A 126 7.45 16.36 -0.41
CA ALA A 126 8.12 16.10 0.84
C ALA A 126 7.21 16.44 2.03
N LEU A 127 7.16 15.52 3.00
CA LEU A 127 6.67 15.82 4.35
C LEU A 127 7.74 16.59 5.09
N GLU A 128 7.33 17.59 5.87
CA GLU A 128 8.26 18.49 6.53
C GLU A 128 8.39 18.13 8.02
N GLU A 129 9.61 17.81 8.45
CA GLU A 129 9.91 17.41 9.83
C GLU A 129 9.51 18.49 10.84
N ASP A 130 9.85 19.73 10.56
CA ASP A 130 9.52 20.89 11.40
C ASP A 130 8.00 21.13 11.56
N LEU A 131 7.19 20.54 10.67
CA LEU A 131 5.73 20.57 10.71
C LEU A 131 5.14 19.22 11.17
N GLY A 132 5.91 18.40 11.87
CA GLY A 132 5.47 17.09 12.38
C GLY A 132 5.19 16.07 11.29
N TRP A 133 5.93 16.13 10.20
CA TRP A 133 5.78 15.26 9.02
C TRP A 133 4.39 15.36 8.36
N SER A 134 3.84 16.58 8.34
CA SER A 134 2.56 16.85 7.69
C SER A 134 2.72 17.05 6.19
N LEU A 135 1.65 16.75 5.45
CA LEU A 135 1.56 17.00 4.02
C LEU A 135 1.16 18.45 3.76
N ASP A 136 1.93 19.16 2.94
CA ASP A 136 1.59 20.51 2.48
C ASP A 136 0.49 20.42 1.38
N LEU A 137 -0.74 20.70 1.78
CA LEU A 137 -1.91 20.62 0.90
C LEU A 137 -1.89 21.68 -0.21
N ASP A 138 -1.26 22.83 0.02
CA ASP A 138 -1.10 23.86 -1.02
C ASP A 138 -0.10 23.42 -2.07
N LYS A 139 1.01 22.79 -1.68
CA LYS A 139 1.93 22.16 -2.63
C LYS A 139 1.24 21.07 -3.42
N LEU A 140 0.44 20.20 -2.77
CA LEU A 140 -0.31 19.15 -3.47
C LEU A 140 -1.28 19.75 -4.49
N ARG A 141 -2.04 20.78 -4.11
CA ARG A 141 -3.00 21.45 -4.99
C ARG A 141 -2.34 22.08 -6.22
N ASN A 142 -1.12 22.59 -6.06
CA ASN A 142 -0.35 23.16 -7.17
C ASN A 142 0.35 22.09 -8.04
N LEU A 143 0.53 20.88 -7.52
CA LEU A 143 1.25 19.80 -8.21
C LEU A 143 0.32 18.96 -9.08
N VAL A 144 -0.94 18.77 -8.68
CA VAL A 144 -1.91 17.96 -9.42
C VAL A 144 -2.23 18.58 -10.79
N SER A 145 -2.41 17.73 -11.79
CA SER A 145 -2.81 18.13 -13.15
C SER A 145 -3.88 17.17 -13.72
N LYS A 146 -4.36 17.44 -14.92
CA LYS A 146 -5.27 16.51 -15.62
C LYS A 146 -4.61 15.18 -16.01
N LYS A 147 -3.29 15.10 -15.96
CA LYS A 147 -2.54 13.86 -16.18
C LYS A 147 -2.38 13.04 -14.89
N THR A 148 -2.58 13.64 -13.72
CA THR A 148 -2.49 12.95 -12.44
C THR A 148 -3.55 11.86 -12.35
N LYS A 149 -3.14 10.61 -12.24
CA LYS A 149 -4.02 9.44 -12.11
C LYS A 149 -4.02 8.86 -10.71
N LEU A 150 -2.87 8.90 -10.03
CA LEU A 150 -2.73 8.40 -8.67
C LEU A 150 -2.04 9.43 -7.78
N ILE A 151 -2.53 9.52 -6.55
CA ILE A 151 -1.87 10.19 -5.43
C ILE A 151 -1.59 9.11 -4.39
N SER A 152 -0.33 8.76 -4.21
CA SER A 152 0.09 7.69 -3.29
C SER A 152 0.44 8.26 -1.94
N LEU A 153 -0.32 7.83 -0.93
CA LEU A 153 -0.18 8.23 0.47
C LEU A 153 0.17 7.01 1.32
N CYS A 154 0.62 7.25 2.54
CA CYS A 154 0.81 6.24 3.57
C CYS A 154 0.31 6.81 4.90
N ASN A 155 -0.73 6.22 5.48
CA ASN A 155 -1.32 6.70 6.72
C ASN A 155 -1.78 5.53 7.62
N PRO A 156 -1.19 5.33 8.79
CA PRO A 156 -0.03 6.04 9.35
C PRO A 156 1.20 5.96 8.44
N ASN A 157 2.02 7.01 8.41
CA ASN A 157 3.15 7.07 7.51
C ASN A 157 4.29 6.12 7.92
N ASN A 158 4.81 5.36 6.98
CA ASN A 158 6.07 4.64 7.12
C ASN A 158 7.17 5.43 6.37
N PRO A 159 8.28 5.91 7.04
CA PRO A 159 8.74 5.46 8.35
C PRO A 159 8.45 6.42 9.52
N THR A 160 7.81 7.58 9.31
CA THR A 160 7.74 8.64 10.33
C THR A 160 6.76 8.35 11.47
N GLY A 161 5.77 7.48 11.25
CA GLY A 161 4.68 7.22 12.19
C GLY A 161 3.65 8.37 12.27
N SER A 162 3.77 9.41 11.46
CA SER A 162 2.82 10.53 11.46
C SER A 162 1.45 10.08 10.96
N ILE A 163 0.41 10.73 11.49
CA ILE A 163 -0.99 10.45 11.16
C ILE A 163 -1.63 11.70 10.58
N MET A 164 -2.10 11.59 9.34
CA MET A 164 -2.88 12.66 8.71
C MET A 164 -4.25 12.77 9.39
N GLN A 165 -4.63 13.98 9.73
CA GLN A 165 -5.91 14.23 10.38
C GLN A 165 -7.08 14.18 9.38
N THR A 166 -8.27 13.85 9.86
CA THR A 166 -9.46 13.72 9.00
C THR A 166 -9.73 14.94 8.10
N PRO A 167 -9.62 16.20 8.56
CA PRO A 167 -9.83 17.35 7.68
C PRO A 167 -8.83 17.42 6.50
N ASP A 168 -7.58 17.03 6.75
CA ASP A 168 -6.54 17.01 5.72
C ASP A 168 -6.79 15.87 4.72
N MET A 169 -7.22 14.69 5.19
CA MET A 169 -7.62 13.57 4.34
C MET A 169 -8.79 13.95 3.44
N GLU A 170 -9.81 14.63 3.99
CA GLU A 170 -10.95 15.13 3.22
C GLU A 170 -10.52 16.15 2.15
N GLU A 171 -9.54 17.00 2.46
CA GLU A 171 -9.00 17.96 1.51
C GLU A 171 -8.21 17.25 0.39
N VAL A 172 -7.41 16.24 0.72
CA VAL A 172 -6.75 15.40 -0.30
C VAL A 172 -7.77 14.77 -1.24
N VAL A 173 -8.89 14.27 -0.71
CA VAL A 173 -9.98 13.73 -1.56
C VAL A 173 -10.52 14.81 -2.49
N ARG A 174 -10.79 16.03 -2.00
CA ARG A 174 -11.28 17.14 -2.84
C ARG A 174 -10.27 17.52 -3.93
N ILE A 175 -8.98 17.52 -3.60
CA ILE A 175 -7.91 17.81 -4.58
C ILE A 175 -7.88 16.71 -5.65
N ALA A 176 -7.90 15.46 -5.26
CA ALA A 176 -7.90 14.32 -6.19
C ALA A 176 -9.13 14.35 -7.11
N ASP A 177 -10.32 14.57 -6.58
CA ASP A 177 -11.57 14.67 -7.34
C ASP A 177 -11.53 15.81 -8.37
N SER A 178 -10.90 16.94 -8.05
CA SER A 178 -10.81 18.10 -8.95
C SER A 178 -10.12 17.81 -10.27
N VAL A 179 -9.26 16.78 -10.30
CA VAL A 179 -8.51 16.35 -11.49
C VAL A 179 -8.90 14.97 -11.98
N GLY A 180 -9.74 14.25 -11.23
CA GLY A 180 -10.17 12.88 -11.51
C GLY A 180 -9.09 11.83 -11.18
N ALA A 181 -8.25 12.11 -10.20
CA ALA A 181 -7.24 11.18 -9.70
C ALA A 181 -7.81 10.25 -8.61
N TYR A 182 -7.20 9.08 -8.48
CA TYR A 182 -7.46 8.17 -7.38
C TYR A 182 -6.41 8.34 -6.27
N ILE A 183 -6.77 7.98 -5.06
CA ILE A 183 -5.86 7.92 -3.90
C ILE A 183 -5.51 6.47 -3.66
N HIS A 184 -4.21 6.20 -3.52
CA HIS A 184 -3.66 4.88 -3.23
C HIS A 184 -2.96 4.90 -1.89
#